data_cd9add10831d203ed57242433361f5dc
#
_entry.id   cd9add10831d203ed57242433361f5dc
#
_cell.length_a   1.000
_cell.length_b   1.000
_cell.length_c   1.000
_cell.angle_alpha   90.00
_cell.angle_beta   90.00
_cell.angle_gamma   90.00
#
_symmetry.space_group_name_H-M   'P 1'
#
loop_
_entity.id
_entity.type
_entity.pdbx_description
1 polymer ?
#
loop_
_entity_poly.entity_id
_entity_poly.type
_entity_poly.pdbx_seq_one_letter_code
_entity_poly.pdbx_strand_id
1 'polypeptide(L)'
;MALRNIVTKEDPILYKTSREVKQFNIRLQQLLDDMAETLEKSCGVGLAAVQVGVLRRAVLVLETNVGEGEDEHIIEFINPEIIEVEGEQTGAEGCLSVPGEYGLVSRPMRVKARAQNRYGAWFEYEGVGLTARCMCHEFDHLDGHLFLEKCERMLTEEELNGGSEEE
;
A
#
# COMPACT_ATOMS: atom_id res chain seq x y z
N MET A 1 -20.49 1.64 -6.47
CA MET A 1 -19.06 2.02 -6.37
C MET A 1 -18.95 3.52 -6.33
N ALA A 2 -18.06 4.01 -5.51
CA ALA A 2 -17.90 5.45 -5.32
C ALA A 2 -16.44 5.79 -5.02
N LEU A 3 -16.05 7.01 -5.41
CA LEU A 3 -14.77 7.54 -5.02
C LEU A 3 -14.82 7.97 -3.55
N ARG A 4 -13.74 7.73 -2.82
CA ARG A 4 -13.61 8.14 -1.43
C ARG A 4 -12.49 9.17 -1.32
N ASN A 5 -12.62 10.06 -0.33
CA ASN A 5 -11.61 11.07 -0.09
C ASN A 5 -10.41 10.45 0.63
N ILE A 6 -9.21 10.76 0.15
CA ILE A 6 -7.97 10.30 0.78
C ILE A 6 -7.59 11.30 1.85
N VAL A 7 -7.45 10.83 3.10
CA VAL A 7 -7.02 11.67 4.21
C VAL A 7 -5.51 11.86 4.17
N THR A 8 -5.04 12.99 4.68
CA THR A 8 -3.62 13.35 4.64
C THR A 8 -2.96 13.24 6.01
N LYS A 9 -1.64 13.39 6.03
CA LYS A 9 -0.82 13.15 7.24
C LYS A 9 -1.21 13.97 8.46
N GLU A 10 -1.96 15.07 8.28
CA GLU A 10 -2.46 15.89 9.38
C GLU A 10 -3.64 15.26 10.10
N ASP A 11 -4.29 14.28 9.47
CA ASP A 11 -5.44 13.61 10.08
C ASP A 11 -4.95 12.56 11.08
N PRO A 12 -5.36 12.65 12.35
CA PRO A 12 -4.88 11.72 13.38
C PRO A 12 -5.29 10.27 13.16
N ILE A 13 -6.27 10.00 12.31
CA ILE A 13 -6.70 8.62 12.04
C ILE A 13 -5.57 7.78 11.45
N LEU A 14 -4.67 8.39 10.67
CA LEU A 14 -3.55 7.67 10.03
C LEU A 14 -2.56 7.06 11.03
N TYR A 15 -2.57 7.54 12.26
CA TYR A 15 -1.66 7.08 13.30
C TYR A 15 -2.30 6.07 14.25
N LYS A 16 -3.51 5.63 13.94
CA LYS A 16 -4.24 4.64 14.73
C LYS A 16 -4.07 3.25 14.14
N THR A 17 -4.18 2.24 15.00
CA THR A 17 -4.16 0.85 14.58
C THR A 17 -5.52 0.47 14.02
N SER A 18 -5.53 -0.10 12.83
CA SER A 18 -6.75 -0.60 12.18
C SER A 18 -7.21 -1.89 12.85
N ARG A 19 -8.53 -2.12 12.82
CA ARG A 19 -9.14 -3.27 13.48
C ARG A 19 -9.18 -4.48 12.56
N GLU A 20 -9.07 -5.65 13.16
CA GLU A 20 -9.23 -6.91 12.44
C GLU A 20 -10.61 -6.97 11.78
N VAL A 21 -10.66 -7.44 10.53
CA VAL A 21 -11.90 -7.69 9.81
C VAL A 21 -12.44 -9.05 10.25
N LYS A 22 -13.66 -9.06 10.81
CA LYS A 22 -14.29 -10.29 11.31
C LYS A 22 -15.50 -10.68 10.49
N GLN A 23 -16.07 -9.76 9.72
CA GLN A 23 -17.24 -10.02 8.90
C GLN A 23 -16.93 -9.76 7.43
N PHE A 24 -17.05 -10.79 6.63
CA PHE A 24 -16.77 -10.76 5.19
C PHE A 24 -18.10 -10.66 4.46
N ASN A 25 -18.65 -9.45 4.45
CA ASN A 25 -20.00 -9.16 3.99
C ASN A 25 -20.00 -8.15 2.83
N ILE A 26 -21.19 -7.74 2.42
CA ILE A 26 -21.37 -6.82 1.30
C ILE A 26 -20.73 -5.45 1.59
N ARG A 27 -20.70 -5.01 2.85
CA ARG A 27 -20.08 -3.74 3.23
C ARG A 27 -18.58 -3.76 3.00
N LEU A 28 -17.93 -4.88 3.31
CA LEU A 28 -16.51 -5.06 3.03
C LEU A 28 -16.27 -5.04 1.53
N GLN A 29 -17.09 -5.76 0.77
CA GLN A 29 -16.96 -5.80 -0.68
C GLN A 29 -17.11 -4.39 -1.29
N GLN A 30 -18.06 -3.62 -0.81
CA GLN A 30 -18.26 -2.26 -1.28
C GLN A 30 -17.08 -1.36 -0.93
N LEU A 31 -16.53 -1.50 0.28
CA LEU A 31 -15.32 -0.76 0.68
C LEU A 31 -14.16 -1.07 -0.26
N LEU A 32 -13.93 -2.34 -0.54
CA LEU A 32 -12.84 -2.76 -1.44
C LEU A 32 -13.06 -2.24 -2.86
N ASP A 33 -14.28 -2.29 -3.37
CA ASP A 33 -14.61 -1.77 -4.69
C ASP A 33 -14.40 -0.27 -4.77
N ASP A 34 -14.82 0.47 -3.74
CA ASP A 34 -14.62 1.93 -3.66
C ASP A 34 -13.13 2.27 -3.57
N MET A 35 -12.37 1.49 -2.81
CA MET A 35 -10.93 1.68 -2.69
C MET A 35 -10.24 1.45 -4.05
N ALA A 36 -10.65 0.43 -4.79
CA ALA A 36 -10.08 0.14 -6.10
C ALA A 36 -10.34 1.28 -7.08
N GLU A 37 -11.54 1.82 -7.09
CA GLU A 37 -11.89 2.96 -7.94
C GLU A 37 -11.09 4.20 -7.55
N THR A 38 -10.95 4.45 -6.24
CA THR A 38 -10.16 5.57 -5.72
C THR A 38 -8.69 5.44 -6.08
N LEU A 39 -8.14 4.23 -5.94
CA LEU A 39 -6.74 3.95 -6.29
C LEU A 39 -6.49 4.18 -7.78
N GLU A 40 -7.35 3.67 -8.62
CA GLU A 40 -7.25 3.84 -10.07
C GLU A 40 -7.27 5.31 -10.46
N LYS A 41 -8.21 6.07 -9.89
CA LYS A 41 -8.35 7.51 -10.15
C LYS A 41 -7.12 8.29 -9.69
N SER A 42 -6.50 7.86 -8.60
CA SER A 42 -5.33 8.52 -8.01
C SER A 42 -4.01 8.12 -8.69
N CYS A 43 -4.05 7.14 -9.59
CA CYS A 43 -2.86 6.59 -10.26
C CYS A 43 -1.82 6.07 -9.29
N GLY A 44 -2.24 5.59 -8.11
CA GLY A 44 -1.37 5.02 -7.11
C GLY A 44 -1.13 3.53 -7.34
N VAL A 45 -0.24 2.95 -6.54
CA VAL A 45 0.09 1.54 -6.59
C VAL A 45 -0.40 0.76 -5.37
N GLY A 46 -0.88 1.45 -4.36
CA GLY A 46 -1.44 0.83 -3.17
C GLY A 46 -2.31 1.79 -2.37
N LEU A 47 -3.22 1.23 -1.58
CA LEU A 47 -4.12 2.01 -0.74
C LEU A 47 -4.59 1.16 0.43
N ALA A 48 -4.50 1.71 1.63
CA ALA A 48 -5.03 1.09 2.84
C ALA A 48 -6.36 1.74 3.21
N ALA A 49 -7.26 0.95 3.82
CA ALA A 49 -8.59 1.43 4.20
C ALA A 49 -8.53 2.67 5.09
N VAL A 50 -7.55 2.76 5.99
CA VAL A 50 -7.39 3.92 6.88
C VAL A 50 -7.17 5.21 6.09
N GLN A 51 -6.58 5.13 4.90
CA GLN A 51 -6.37 6.31 4.06
C GLN A 51 -7.67 6.89 3.49
N VAL A 52 -8.75 6.13 3.54
CA VAL A 52 -10.09 6.62 3.21
C VAL A 52 -10.97 6.73 4.45
N GLY A 53 -10.35 6.79 5.63
CA GLY A 53 -11.02 7.04 6.90
C GLY A 53 -11.65 5.83 7.56
N VAL A 54 -11.30 4.62 7.15
CA VAL A 54 -11.89 3.38 7.67
C VAL A 54 -10.83 2.55 8.39
N LEU A 55 -11.01 2.38 9.71
CA LEU A 55 -10.04 1.64 10.54
C LEU A 55 -10.28 0.13 10.46
N ARG A 56 -10.05 -0.45 9.29
CA ARG A 56 -10.12 -1.89 9.04
C ARG A 56 -8.85 -2.38 8.39
N ARG A 57 -8.43 -3.58 8.75
CA ARG A 57 -7.18 -4.17 8.23
C ARG A 57 -7.41 -4.71 6.82
N ALA A 58 -7.55 -3.81 5.87
CA ALA A 58 -7.74 -4.11 4.47
C ALA A 58 -6.89 -3.17 3.63
N VAL A 59 -6.12 -3.73 2.69
CA VAL A 59 -5.30 -2.93 1.78
C VAL A 59 -5.39 -3.49 0.37
N LEU A 60 -5.14 -2.62 -0.60
CA LEU A 60 -5.00 -2.99 -2.01
C LEU A 60 -3.57 -2.72 -2.45
N VAL A 61 -3.01 -3.62 -3.24
CA VAL A 61 -1.70 -3.46 -3.86
C VAL A 61 -1.83 -3.79 -5.34
N LEU A 62 -1.33 -2.91 -6.19
CA LEU A 62 -1.30 -3.15 -7.62
C LEU A 62 -0.07 -3.99 -7.96
N GLU A 63 -0.29 -5.18 -8.55
CA GLU A 63 0.81 -6.01 -9.02
C GLU A 63 1.24 -5.51 -10.39
N THR A 64 2.42 -4.91 -10.43
CA THR A 64 3.00 -4.35 -11.67
C THR A 64 4.03 -5.26 -12.30
N ASN A 65 4.52 -6.25 -11.55
CA ASN A 65 5.52 -7.20 -12.03
C ASN A 65 4.82 -8.38 -12.71
N VAL A 66 4.31 -8.11 -13.90
CA VAL A 66 3.57 -9.11 -14.68
C VAL A 66 4.32 -9.46 -15.96
N GLY A 67 4.01 -10.63 -16.51
CA GLY A 67 4.63 -11.11 -17.75
C GLY A 67 4.15 -10.34 -18.96
N GLU A 68 4.85 -10.53 -20.07
CA GLU A 68 4.49 -9.92 -21.33
C GLU A 68 3.11 -10.40 -21.75
N GLY A 69 2.22 -9.46 -22.10
CA GLY A 69 0.85 -9.77 -22.49
C GLY A 69 -0.11 -9.97 -21.31
N GLU A 70 0.39 -9.88 -20.08
CA GLU A 70 -0.45 -9.97 -18.88
C GLU A 70 -0.78 -8.58 -18.38
N ASP A 71 -1.95 -8.43 -17.78
CA ASP A 71 -2.38 -7.15 -17.22
C ASP A 71 -1.96 -6.99 -15.77
N GLU A 72 -1.59 -5.75 -15.42
CA GLU A 72 -1.44 -5.39 -14.01
C GLU A 72 -2.80 -5.58 -13.34
N HIS A 73 -2.78 -6.01 -12.08
CA HIS A 73 -4.02 -6.27 -11.36
C HIS A 73 -3.87 -5.96 -9.88
N ILE A 74 -5.00 -5.71 -9.23
CA ILE A 74 -5.05 -5.39 -7.80
C ILE A 74 -5.20 -6.67 -7.01
N ILE A 75 -4.37 -6.79 -5.96
CA ILE A 75 -4.50 -7.84 -4.96
C ILE A 75 -5.12 -7.21 -3.71
N GLU A 76 -6.15 -7.85 -3.17
CA GLU A 76 -6.80 -7.45 -1.93
C GLU A 76 -6.21 -8.27 -0.78
N PHE A 77 -5.68 -7.58 0.24
CA PHE A 77 -5.14 -8.23 1.42
C PHE A 77 -5.99 -7.82 2.63
N ILE A 78 -6.71 -8.77 3.21
CA ILE A 78 -7.49 -8.52 4.42
C ILE A 78 -6.84 -9.29 5.57
N ASN A 79 -6.63 -8.61 6.70
CA ASN A 79 -5.91 -9.14 7.86
C ASN A 79 -4.55 -9.71 7.48
N PRO A 80 -3.72 -8.94 6.73
CA PRO A 80 -2.45 -9.46 6.25
C PRO A 80 -1.41 -9.63 7.35
N GLU A 81 -0.52 -10.57 7.13
CA GLU A 81 0.58 -10.90 8.02
C GLU A 81 1.80 -11.25 7.17
N ILE A 82 2.92 -10.60 7.43
CA ILE A 82 4.17 -10.93 6.73
C ILE A 82 4.74 -12.19 7.36
N ILE A 83 5.00 -13.21 6.55
CA ILE A 83 5.52 -14.48 7.02
C ILE A 83 6.96 -14.74 6.61
N GLU A 84 7.45 -14.06 5.56
CA GLU A 84 8.81 -14.22 5.09
C GLU A 84 9.31 -12.96 4.41
N VAL A 85 10.55 -12.59 4.66
CA VAL A 85 11.20 -11.48 3.97
C VAL A 85 12.60 -11.90 3.53
N GLU A 86 13.08 -11.32 2.43
CA GLU A 86 14.40 -11.61 1.91
C GLU A 86 14.96 -10.41 1.16
N GLY A 87 16.25 -10.17 1.35
CA GLY A 87 16.96 -9.12 0.63
C GLY A 87 16.60 -7.73 1.11
N GLU A 88 17.15 -6.74 0.44
CA GLU A 88 16.93 -5.34 0.75
C GLU A 88 16.98 -4.51 -0.53
N GLN A 89 16.14 -3.50 -0.58
CA GLN A 89 16.15 -2.49 -1.64
C GLN A 89 16.00 -1.12 -1.01
N THR A 90 16.62 -0.13 -1.59
CA THR A 90 16.50 1.26 -1.13
C THR A 90 16.10 2.13 -2.29
N GLY A 91 15.10 2.96 -2.10
CA GLY A 91 14.62 3.82 -3.19
C GLY A 91 13.63 4.85 -2.70
N ALA A 92 13.20 5.69 -3.62
CA ALA A 92 12.22 6.74 -3.35
C ALA A 92 10.85 6.12 -3.07
N GLU A 93 10.20 6.59 -2.02
CA GLU A 93 8.86 6.17 -1.66
C GLU A 93 8.01 7.39 -1.35
N GLY A 94 6.79 7.38 -1.85
CA GLY A 94 5.80 8.42 -1.57
C GLY A 94 4.50 7.77 -1.12
N CYS A 95 3.51 8.60 -0.79
CA CYS A 95 2.22 8.13 -0.29
C CYS A 95 1.12 9.08 -0.73
N LEU A 96 -0.03 8.53 -1.10
CA LEU A 96 -1.19 9.34 -1.47
C LEU A 96 -1.65 10.24 -0.32
N SER A 97 -1.37 9.85 0.92
CA SER A 97 -1.69 10.65 2.11
C SER A 97 -0.62 11.70 2.44
N VAL A 98 0.50 11.68 1.73
CA VAL A 98 1.61 12.64 1.90
C VAL A 98 1.96 13.18 0.51
N PRO A 99 1.06 13.97 -0.11
CA PRO A 99 1.25 14.39 -1.49
C PRO A 99 2.47 15.30 -1.66
N GLY A 100 3.20 15.06 -2.75
CA GLY A 100 4.34 15.89 -3.12
C GLY A 100 5.63 15.64 -2.35
N GLU A 101 5.63 14.76 -1.37
CA GLU A 101 6.80 14.45 -0.56
C GLU A 101 7.26 13.02 -0.81
N TYR A 102 8.56 12.84 -0.94
CA TYR A 102 9.18 11.53 -1.17
C TYR A 102 10.38 11.37 -0.27
N GLY A 103 10.58 10.17 0.23
CA GLY A 103 11.71 9.84 1.09
C GLY A 103 12.47 8.63 0.59
N LEU A 104 13.72 8.52 1.00
CA LEU A 104 14.54 7.37 0.69
C LEU A 104 14.28 6.30 1.76
N VAL A 105 13.71 5.17 1.35
CA VAL A 105 13.26 4.12 2.28
C VAL A 105 13.87 2.78 1.88
N SER A 106 14.37 2.05 2.88
CA SER A 106 14.85 0.68 2.69
C SER A 106 13.73 -0.29 3.05
N ARG A 107 13.50 -1.25 2.18
CA ARG A 107 12.46 -2.28 2.32
C ARG A 107 13.04 -3.63 1.91
N PRO A 108 12.43 -4.75 2.33
CA PRO A 108 12.81 -6.05 1.78
C PRO A 108 12.61 -6.10 0.27
N MET A 109 13.47 -6.83 -0.42
CA MET A 109 13.34 -7.04 -1.86
C MET A 109 12.21 -8.02 -2.18
N ARG A 110 12.02 -9.03 -1.33
CA ARG A 110 10.98 -10.04 -1.46
C ARG A 110 10.21 -10.14 -0.15
N VAL A 111 8.89 -10.16 -0.26
CA VAL A 111 7.98 -10.28 0.88
C VAL A 111 6.94 -11.34 0.57
N LYS A 112 6.76 -12.27 1.49
CA LYS A 112 5.68 -13.25 1.42
C LYS A 112 4.70 -12.95 2.56
N ALA A 113 3.44 -12.81 2.22
CA ALA A 113 2.38 -12.50 3.17
C ALA A 113 1.30 -13.56 3.15
N ARG A 114 0.63 -13.71 4.29
CA ARG A 114 -0.57 -14.53 4.42
C ARG A 114 -1.71 -13.58 4.72
N ALA A 115 -2.83 -13.73 4.03
CA ALA A 115 -3.96 -12.82 4.17
C ALA A 115 -5.26 -13.54 3.82
N GLN A 116 -6.37 -12.85 4.04
CA GLN A 116 -7.69 -13.33 3.63
C GLN A 116 -8.17 -12.53 2.42
N ASN A 117 -8.91 -13.17 1.54
CA ASN A 117 -9.56 -12.46 0.42
C ASN A 117 -10.91 -11.89 0.89
N ARG A 118 -11.66 -11.24 0.00
CA ARG A 118 -12.93 -10.60 0.36
C ARG A 118 -14.02 -11.56 0.84
N TYR A 119 -13.81 -12.85 0.65
CA TYR A 119 -14.74 -13.89 1.10
C TYR A 119 -14.25 -14.61 2.35
N GLY A 120 -13.11 -14.18 2.90
CA GLY A 120 -12.56 -14.73 4.13
C GLY A 120 -11.64 -15.92 3.93
N ALA A 121 -11.39 -16.35 2.70
CA ALA A 121 -10.48 -17.46 2.43
C ALA A 121 -9.02 -17.03 2.58
N TRP A 122 -8.22 -17.86 3.22
CA TRP A 122 -6.79 -17.59 3.41
C TRP A 122 -5.99 -17.91 2.14
N PHE A 123 -5.00 -17.08 1.86
CA PHE A 123 -4.06 -17.30 0.78
C PHE A 123 -2.69 -16.75 1.16
N GLU A 124 -1.67 -17.16 0.40
CA GLU A 124 -0.33 -16.61 0.53
C GLU A 124 0.02 -15.88 -0.77
N TYR A 125 0.75 -14.80 -0.65
CA TYR A 125 1.18 -14.01 -1.79
C TYR A 125 2.62 -13.57 -1.64
N GLU A 126 3.39 -13.70 -2.72
CA GLU A 126 4.78 -13.26 -2.73
C GLU A 126 4.94 -12.09 -3.70
N GLY A 127 5.46 -10.97 -3.17
CA GLY A 127 5.78 -9.79 -3.96
C GLY A 127 7.28 -9.57 -4.01
N VAL A 128 7.76 -9.02 -5.12
CA VAL A 128 9.17 -8.74 -5.34
C VAL A 128 9.31 -7.29 -5.85
N GLY A 129 10.39 -6.63 -5.47
CA GLY A 129 10.69 -5.28 -5.97
C GLY A 129 9.65 -4.26 -5.52
N LEU A 130 9.04 -3.56 -6.48
CA LEU A 130 8.04 -2.54 -6.20
C LEU A 130 6.83 -3.12 -5.47
N THR A 131 6.39 -4.31 -5.85
CA THR A 131 5.26 -4.98 -5.18
C THR A 131 5.58 -5.25 -3.73
N ALA A 132 6.78 -5.75 -3.42
CA ALA A 132 7.22 -5.97 -2.05
C ALA A 132 7.24 -4.66 -1.25
N ARG A 133 7.75 -3.59 -1.86
CA ARG A 133 7.76 -2.25 -1.25
C ARG A 133 6.35 -1.78 -0.92
N CYS A 134 5.43 -1.91 -1.87
CA CYS A 134 4.03 -1.53 -1.69
C CYS A 134 3.36 -2.34 -0.58
N MET A 135 3.57 -3.64 -0.55
CA MET A 135 3.01 -4.49 0.50
C MET A 135 3.43 -3.99 1.88
N CYS A 136 4.73 -3.75 2.08
CA CYS A 136 5.22 -3.26 3.36
C CYS A 136 4.66 -1.88 3.71
N HIS A 137 4.62 -0.99 2.73
CA HIS A 137 4.09 0.37 2.91
C HIS A 137 2.62 0.34 3.35
N GLU A 138 1.79 -0.44 2.65
CA GLU A 138 0.37 -0.51 2.98
C GLU A 138 0.10 -1.26 4.29
N PHE A 139 0.87 -2.31 4.57
CA PHE A 139 0.74 -3.05 5.83
C PHE A 139 1.12 -2.17 7.02
N ASP A 140 2.11 -1.28 6.86
CA ASP A 140 2.48 -0.32 7.91
C ASP A 140 1.32 0.61 8.26
N HIS A 141 0.52 1.02 7.28
CA HIS A 141 -0.66 1.85 7.54
C HIS A 141 -1.64 1.18 8.50
N LEU A 142 -1.72 -0.14 8.48
CA LEU A 142 -2.62 -0.88 9.36
C LEU A 142 -2.25 -0.74 10.84
N ASP A 143 -0.99 -0.44 11.11
CA ASP A 143 -0.48 -0.25 12.46
C ASP A 143 -0.20 1.23 12.78
N GLY A 144 -0.68 2.12 11.93
CA GLY A 144 -0.58 3.56 12.14
C GLY A 144 0.77 4.17 11.78
N HIS A 145 1.52 3.54 10.89
CA HIS A 145 2.85 4.00 10.48
C HIS A 145 2.85 4.54 9.05
N LEU A 146 3.49 5.69 8.88
CA LEU A 146 3.74 6.28 7.57
C LEU A 146 5.21 6.05 7.18
N PHE A 147 5.50 6.08 5.87
CA PHE A 147 6.88 5.90 5.39
C PHE A 147 7.82 6.95 5.96
N LEU A 148 7.31 8.12 6.36
CA LEU A 148 8.10 9.19 6.95
C LEU A 148 8.89 8.74 8.17
N GLU A 149 8.36 7.78 8.93
CA GLU A 149 9.03 7.24 10.12
C GLU A 149 10.21 6.33 9.78
N LYS A 150 10.21 5.78 8.56
CA LYS A 150 11.22 4.81 8.11
C LYS A 150 12.18 5.38 7.09
N CYS A 151 11.96 6.61 6.61
CA CYS A 151 12.82 7.16 5.58
C CYS A 151 14.18 7.59 6.19
N GLU A 152 15.24 7.31 5.46
CA GLU A 152 16.59 7.69 5.83
C GLU A 152 16.77 9.19 5.69
N ARG A 153 16.17 9.78 4.66
CA ARG A 153 16.12 11.22 4.45
C ARG A 153 15.03 11.53 3.42
N MET A 154 14.53 12.74 3.46
CA MET A 154 13.59 13.20 2.44
C MET A 154 14.38 13.58 1.18
N LEU A 155 13.76 13.35 0.04
CA LEU A 155 14.34 13.72 -1.25
C LEU A 155 13.99 15.16 -1.56
N THR A 156 14.95 15.88 -2.14
CA THR A 156 14.73 17.26 -2.58
C THR A 156 14.02 17.26 -3.92
N GLU A 157 13.39 18.39 -4.26
CA GLU A 157 12.76 18.57 -5.56
C GLU A 157 13.79 18.38 -6.69
N GLU A 158 14.99 18.87 -6.49
CA GLU A 158 16.10 18.72 -7.45
C GLU A 158 16.44 17.24 -7.68
N GLU A 159 16.51 16.45 -6.61
CA GLU A 159 16.79 15.01 -6.71
C GLU A 159 15.68 14.27 -7.47
N LEU A 160 14.43 14.65 -7.23
CA LEU A 160 13.29 14.03 -7.90
C LEU A 160 13.26 14.36 -9.39
N ASN A 161 13.64 15.57 -9.77
CA ASN A 161 13.65 16.00 -11.17
C ASN A 161 14.93 15.59 -11.90
N GLY A 162 16.08 15.72 -11.24
CA GLY A 162 17.39 15.42 -11.82
C GLY A 162 17.67 13.94 -11.98
N GLY A 163 17.14 13.12 -11.06
CA GLY A 163 17.36 11.67 -11.09
C GLY A 163 16.85 11.01 -12.36
N SER A 164 15.79 11.54 -12.95
CA SER A 164 15.24 11.01 -14.20
C SER A 164 16.07 11.38 -15.43
N GLU A 165 16.89 12.41 -15.34
CA GLU A 165 17.72 12.87 -16.44
C GLU A 165 19.06 12.14 -16.49
N GLU A 166 19.50 11.62 -15.37
CA GLU A 166 20.77 10.90 -15.26
C GLU A 166 20.69 9.46 -15.78
N GLU A 167 19.50 8.97 -15.94
CA GLU A 167 19.24 7.65 -16.47
C GLU A 167 19.15 7.66 -17.98
#